data_3bef5a07e239a24712eae57efd60cb95
#
_entry.id   3bef5a07e239a24712eae57efd60cb95
#
_cell.length_a   1.000
_cell.length_b   1.000
_cell.length_c   1.000
_cell.angle_alpha   90.00
_cell.angle_beta   90.00
_cell.angle_gamma   90.00
#
_symmetry.space_group_name_H-M   'P 1'
#
loop_
_entity.id
_entity.type
_entity.pdbx_description
1 polymer ?
#
loop_
_entity_poly.entity_id
_entity_poly.type
_entity_poly.pdbx_seq_one_letter_code
_entity_poly.pdbx_strand_id
1 'polypeptide(L)'
;WSSDVCSSDLINKKSLNTSINPKMPYLSFLAINYDIPVISEVITWFESCIIRSYANPVVEHQILLAKDAPYKEQFIRALNDMDIDITGYRYDEDTKQLFMQRTLSSHEYELPFSQESDGTKKLIAALPVILLALREGRMVIIDELDAKLHPKLLRYVISLFKNKEINKYGAQLLFTSHDMYTLKNTIFRRDEIWFAAENASHESEIYSLHEIRGEDNDRVKNTAAYDK
;
A
#
# COMPACT_ATOMS: atom_id res chain seq x y z
N TRP A 1 -15.64 -19.09 4.62
CA TRP A 1 -15.42 -19.90 3.42
C TRP A 1 -16.05 -21.24 3.70
N SER A 2 -17.18 -21.51 3.06
CA SER A 2 -17.83 -22.81 3.11
C SER A 2 -16.97 -23.82 2.35
N SER A 3 -16.67 -24.95 2.99
CA SER A 3 -15.91 -26.08 2.42
C SER A 3 -16.60 -26.80 1.24
N ASP A 4 -17.77 -26.32 0.84
CA ASP A 4 -18.64 -27.02 -0.11
C ASP A 4 -18.42 -26.62 -1.59
N VAL A 5 -17.53 -25.66 -1.86
CA VAL A 5 -17.10 -25.37 -3.23
C VAL A 5 -15.68 -25.89 -3.43
N CYS A 6 -15.49 -27.17 -3.26
CA CYS A 6 -14.30 -27.82 -3.76
C CYS A 6 -14.43 -27.94 -5.28
N SER A 7 -13.70 -27.15 -6.02
CA SER A 7 -13.68 -27.04 -7.49
C SER A 7 -13.26 -28.32 -8.23
N SER A 8 -13.24 -29.46 -7.55
CA SER A 8 -12.89 -30.77 -8.14
C SER A 8 -13.86 -31.25 -9.22
N ASP A 9 -15.08 -30.71 -9.21
CA ASP A 9 -16.16 -31.19 -10.11
C ASP A 9 -16.30 -30.31 -11.37
N LEU A 10 -15.70 -29.13 -11.38
CA LEU A 10 -15.85 -28.17 -12.50
C LEU A 10 -14.83 -28.37 -13.62
N ILE A 11 -13.71 -29.04 -13.37
CA ILE A 11 -12.61 -29.15 -14.34
C ILE A 11 -11.98 -30.55 -14.31
N ASN A 12 -11.90 -31.23 -15.46
CA ASN A 12 -11.21 -32.49 -15.61
C ASN A 12 -9.69 -32.33 -15.51
N LYS A 13 -9.12 -32.62 -14.33
CA LYS A 13 -7.69 -32.43 -14.00
C LYS A 13 -6.73 -33.14 -14.95
N LYS A 14 -7.12 -34.23 -15.61
CA LYS A 14 -6.23 -34.99 -16.51
C LYS A 14 -5.98 -34.27 -17.84
N SER A 15 -6.94 -33.53 -18.35
CA SER A 15 -6.78 -32.78 -19.62
C SER A 15 -6.03 -31.46 -19.42
N LEU A 16 -6.00 -30.91 -18.23
CA LEU A 16 -5.33 -29.65 -17.88
C LEU A 16 -3.81 -29.78 -17.90
N ASN A 17 -3.25 -30.87 -17.37
CA ASN A 17 -1.81 -31.03 -17.18
C ASN A 17 -0.98 -31.05 -18.49
N THR A 18 -1.58 -31.32 -19.63
CA THR A 18 -0.89 -31.41 -20.93
C THR A 18 -0.84 -30.08 -21.69
N SER A 19 -1.63 -29.09 -21.28
CA SER A 19 -1.82 -27.82 -22.01
C SER A 19 -1.32 -26.58 -21.28
N ILE A 20 -0.83 -26.73 -20.05
CA ILE A 20 -0.40 -25.58 -19.23
C ILE A 20 0.98 -25.12 -19.67
N ASN A 21 1.10 -23.84 -20.03
CA ASN A 21 2.40 -23.20 -20.22
C ASN A 21 3.09 -23.05 -18.85
N PRO A 22 4.27 -23.66 -18.61
CA PRO A 22 4.94 -23.60 -17.30
C PRO A 22 5.38 -22.20 -16.89
N LYS A 23 5.34 -21.22 -17.79
CA LYS A 23 5.64 -19.82 -17.51
C LYS A 23 4.40 -18.97 -17.18
N MET A 24 3.21 -19.56 -17.23
CA MET A 24 1.95 -18.88 -16.93
C MET A 24 1.42 -19.31 -15.57
N PRO A 25 1.05 -18.39 -14.67
CA PRO A 25 0.35 -18.73 -13.44
C PRO A 25 -0.91 -19.54 -13.73
N TYR A 26 -1.18 -20.58 -12.92
CA TYR A 26 -2.31 -21.47 -13.14
C TYR A 26 -3.65 -20.73 -13.12
N LEU A 27 -3.81 -19.75 -12.25
CA LEU A 27 -5.00 -18.91 -12.16
C LEU A 27 -5.25 -18.14 -13.46
N SER A 28 -4.19 -17.57 -14.07
CA SER A 28 -4.30 -16.87 -15.35
C SER A 28 -4.67 -17.82 -16.49
N PHE A 29 -4.12 -19.04 -16.48
CA PHE A 29 -4.50 -20.06 -17.45
C PHE A 29 -6.00 -20.42 -17.34
N LEU A 30 -6.52 -20.57 -16.12
CA LEU A 30 -7.94 -20.86 -15.89
C LEU A 30 -8.83 -19.71 -16.36
N ALA A 31 -8.47 -18.46 -16.05
CA ALA A 31 -9.24 -17.28 -16.45
C ALA A 31 -9.33 -17.11 -17.98
N ILE A 32 -8.27 -17.46 -18.70
CA ILE A 32 -8.23 -17.32 -20.16
C ILE A 32 -9.02 -18.44 -20.85
N ASN A 33 -8.99 -19.65 -20.33
CA ASN A 33 -9.50 -20.84 -21.03
C ASN A 33 -10.88 -21.31 -20.54
N TYR A 34 -11.35 -20.80 -19.40
CA TYR A 34 -12.61 -21.24 -18.79
C TYR A 34 -13.40 -20.01 -18.29
N ASP A 35 -14.69 -19.98 -18.61
CA ASP A 35 -15.61 -18.96 -18.11
C ASP A 35 -16.13 -19.36 -16.72
N ILE A 36 -15.28 -19.14 -15.70
CA ILE A 36 -15.59 -19.43 -14.30
C ILE A 36 -15.71 -18.10 -13.54
N PRO A 37 -16.93 -17.68 -13.15
CA PRO A 37 -17.14 -16.35 -12.55
C PRO A 37 -16.23 -16.05 -11.35
N VAL A 38 -16.05 -16.99 -10.44
CA VAL A 38 -15.20 -16.83 -9.25
C VAL A 38 -13.73 -16.55 -9.63
N ILE A 39 -13.23 -17.19 -10.69
CA ILE A 39 -11.84 -16.95 -11.16
C ILE A 39 -11.73 -15.57 -11.78
N SER A 40 -12.71 -15.15 -12.57
CA SER A 40 -12.76 -13.81 -13.16
C SER A 40 -12.82 -12.72 -12.08
N GLU A 41 -13.60 -12.90 -11.03
CA GLU A 41 -13.64 -12.00 -9.87
C GLU A 41 -12.29 -11.89 -9.17
N VAL A 42 -11.61 -13.02 -8.93
CA VAL A 42 -10.28 -13.02 -8.30
C VAL A 42 -9.23 -12.33 -9.17
N ILE A 43 -9.23 -12.57 -10.49
CA ILE A 43 -8.32 -11.88 -11.41
C ILE A 43 -8.60 -10.38 -11.42
N THR A 44 -9.87 -9.97 -11.53
CA THR A 44 -10.26 -8.55 -11.48
C THR A 44 -9.81 -7.89 -10.18
N TRP A 45 -9.90 -8.59 -9.06
CA TRP A 45 -9.39 -8.10 -7.79
C TRP A 45 -7.87 -7.89 -7.83
N PHE A 46 -7.09 -8.85 -8.34
CA PHE A 46 -5.63 -8.68 -8.51
C PHE A 46 -5.27 -7.52 -9.44
N GLU A 47 -5.98 -7.37 -10.56
CA GLU A 47 -5.79 -6.27 -11.50
C GLU A 47 -6.13 -4.91 -10.90
N SER A 48 -7.04 -4.89 -9.93
CA SER A 48 -7.38 -3.67 -9.19
C SER A 48 -6.34 -3.26 -8.14
N CYS A 49 -5.42 -4.17 -7.75
CA CYS A 49 -4.37 -3.87 -6.79
C CYS A 49 -3.41 -2.81 -7.33
N ILE A 50 -3.04 -1.86 -6.47
CA ILE A 50 -2.12 -0.78 -6.81
C ILE A 50 -0.74 -1.10 -6.22
N ILE A 51 0.25 -1.36 -7.08
CA ILE A 51 1.61 -1.66 -6.64
C ILE A 51 2.49 -0.45 -6.93
N ARG A 52 3.24 0.03 -5.93
CA ARG A 52 4.10 1.20 -6.03
C ARG A 52 5.43 1.01 -5.32
N SER A 53 6.48 1.57 -5.94
CA SER A 53 7.76 1.82 -5.30
C SER A 53 8.09 3.29 -5.48
N TYR A 54 8.28 4.02 -4.40
CA TYR A 54 8.54 5.47 -4.45
C TYR A 54 10.03 5.80 -4.51
N ALA A 55 10.81 4.98 -5.19
CA ALA A 55 12.22 5.29 -5.47
C ALA A 55 12.38 6.59 -6.27
N ASN A 56 11.40 6.91 -7.13
CA ASN A 56 11.36 8.15 -7.90
C ASN A 56 9.96 8.79 -7.88
N PRO A 57 9.62 9.60 -6.86
CA PRO A 57 8.27 10.14 -6.68
C PRO A 57 7.85 11.18 -7.74
N VAL A 58 8.78 11.66 -8.58
CA VAL A 58 8.52 12.78 -9.51
C VAL A 58 7.56 12.40 -10.64
N VAL A 59 7.51 11.14 -11.05
CA VAL A 59 6.75 10.72 -12.24
C VAL A 59 5.27 10.45 -11.93
N GLU A 60 4.94 10.03 -10.72
CA GLU A 60 3.58 9.53 -10.41
C GLU A 60 2.56 10.61 -10.04
N HIS A 61 3.00 11.77 -9.51
CA HIS A 61 2.09 12.83 -9.09
C HIS A 61 1.33 13.50 -10.24
N GLN A 62 1.89 13.49 -11.45
CA GLN A 62 1.32 14.19 -12.61
C GLN A 62 -0.05 13.65 -13.02
N ILE A 63 -0.27 12.36 -12.89
CA ILE A 63 -1.53 11.71 -13.31
C ILE A 63 -2.62 11.87 -12.25
N LEU A 64 -2.24 11.85 -10.99
CA LEU A 64 -3.17 11.76 -9.86
C LEU A 64 -3.57 13.13 -9.29
N LEU A 65 -2.81 14.18 -9.57
CA LEU A 65 -3.08 15.56 -9.12
C LEU A 65 -3.59 16.44 -10.27
N ALA A 66 -4.25 15.85 -11.27
CA ALA A 66 -4.90 16.60 -12.33
C ALA A 66 -5.94 17.60 -11.76
N LYS A 67 -6.26 18.61 -12.57
CA LYS A 67 -7.01 19.82 -12.19
C LYS A 67 -8.33 19.56 -11.44
N ASP A 68 -8.99 18.44 -11.68
CA ASP A 68 -10.31 18.10 -11.12
C ASP A 68 -10.29 16.81 -10.31
N ALA A 69 -9.18 16.52 -9.61
CA ALA A 69 -9.07 15.31 -8.78
C ALA A 69 -10.19 15.31 -7.71
N PRO A 70 -11.07 14.31 -7.69
CA PRO A 70 -12.24 14.29 -6.80
C PRO A 70 -11.86 14.17 -5.31
N TYR A 71 -10.58 13.96 -5.00
CA TYR A 71 -10.01 13.87 -3.65
C TYR A 71 -9.14 15.08 -3.28
N LYS A 72 -9.16 16.18 -4.06
CA LYS A 72 -8.31 17.35 -3.82
C LYS A 72 -8.45 17.91 -2.40
N GLU A 73 -9.69 18.08 -1.93
CA GLU A 73 -9.95 18.58 -0.57
C GLU A 73 -9.45 17.61 0.51
N GLN A 74 -9.66 16.31 0.30
CA GLN A 74 -9.19 15.27 1.22
C GLN A 74 -7.66 15.21 1.25
N PHE A 75 -7.02 15.38 0.10
CA PHE A 75 -5.56 15.43 -0.03
C PHE A 75 -4.98 16.62 0.76
N ILE A 76 -5.52 17.83 0.56
CA ILE A 76 -5.06 19.02 1.28
C ILE A 76 -5.30 18.85 2.79
N ARG A 77 -6.48 18.37 3.19
CA ARG A 77 -6.77 18.11 4.61
C ARG A 77 -5.79 17.12 5.22
N ALA A 78 -5.50 16.01 4.54
CA ALA A 78 -4.56 15.00 5.04
C ALA A 78 -3.13 15.55 5.19
N LEU A 79 -2.67 16.44 4.31
CA LEU A 79 -1.38 17.11 4.46
C LEU A 79 -1.36 18.04 5.69
N ASN A 80 -2.42 18.81 5.89
CA ASN A 80 -2.54 19.71 7.04
C ASN A 80 -2.65 18.93 8.38
N ASP A 81 -3.35 17.80 8.41
CA ASP A 81 -3.41 16.91 9.58
C ASP A 81 -2.02 16.35 9.97
N MET A 82 -1.08 16.37 9.02
CA MET A 82 0.31 15.96 9.23
C MET A 82 1.27 17.12 9.47
N ASP A 83 0.77 18.29 9.81
CA ASP A 83 1.55 19.53 10.00
C ASP A 83 2.30 19.99 8.73
N ILE A 84 1.82 19.63 7.55
CA ILE A 84 2.35 20.11 6.27
C ILE A 84 1.42 21.21 5.77
N ASP A 85 1.83 22.45 5.96
CA ASP A 85 1.05 23.66 5.68
C ASP A 85 0.96 23.93 4.17
N ILE A 86 0.04 23.20 3.51
CA ILE A 86 -0.27 23.35 2.09
C ILE A 86 -1.76 23.69 1.95
N THR A 87 -2.05 24.84 1.34
CA THR A 87 -3.41 25.33 1.14
C THR A 87 -4.02 24.91 -0.19
N GLY A 88 -3.16 24.52 -1.15
CA GLY A 88 -3.59 24.10 -2.48
C GLY A 88 -2.45 23.59 -3.33
N TYR A 89 -2.77 23.26 -4.56
CA TYR A 89 -1.78 22.96 -5.57
C TYR A 89 -2.27 23.41 -6.95
N ARG A 90 -1.33 23.69 -7.84
CA ARG A 90 -1.56 23.98 -9.25
C ARG A 90 -0.62 23.12 -10.11
N TYR A 91 -1.19 22.49 -11.10
CA TYR A 91 -0.43 21.78 -12.13
C TYR A 91 -0.37 22.65 -13.38
N ASP A 92 0.85 22.91 -13.84
CA ASP A 92 1.12 23.67 -15.05
C ASP A 92 1.27 22.69 -16.22
N GLU A 93 0.32 22.74 -17.15
CA GLU A 93 0.27 21.80 -18.28
C GLU A 93 1.36 22.07 -19.33
N ASP A 94 1.81 23.31 -19.45
CA ASP A 94 2.83 23.69 -20.44
C ASP A 94 4.22 23.26 -19.99
N THR A 95 4.54 23.51 -18.73
CA THR A 95 5.83 23.16 -18.14
C THR A 95 5.86 21.77 -17.52
N LYS A 96 4.70 21.10 -17.41
CA LYS A 96 4.54 19.82 -16.71
C LYS A 96 5.03 19.85 -15.26
N GLN A 97 4.88 21.00 -14.60
CA GLN A 97 5.32 21.20 -13.22
C GLN A 97 4.14 21.31 -12.26
N LEU A 98 4.34 20.71 -11.08
CA LEU A 98 3.42 20.84 -9.96
C LEU A 98 3.94 21.92 -9.00
N PHE A 99 3.08 22.85 -8.62
CA PHE A 99 3.34 23.88 -7.64
C PHE A 99 2.46 23.67 -6.41
N MET A 100 3.07 23.73 -5.23
CA MET A 100 2.37 23.65 -3.95
C MET A 100 2.10 25.04 -3.43
N GLN A 101 0.87 25.33 -3.06
CA GLN A 101 0.42 26.63 -2.57
C GLN A 101 0.45 26.67 -1.05
N ARG A 102 0.91 27.79 -0.50
CA ARG A 102 0.98 28.06 0.93
C ARG A 102 0.57 29.49 1.24
N THR A 103 0.18 29.71 2.50
CA THR A 103 -0.11 31.06 3.00
C THR A 103 0.82 31.35 4.17
N LEU A 104 1.60 32.42 4.08
CA LEU A 104 2.45 32.90 5.15
C LEU A 104 2.14 34.38 5.43
N SER A 105 1.79 34.74 6.66
CA SER A 105 1.49 36.12 7.07
C SER A 105 0.49 36.81 6.13
N SER A 106 -0.58 36.09 5.72
CA SER A 106 -1.63 36.57 4.81
C SER A 106 -1.18 36.79 3.34
N HIS A 107 0.00 36.32 2.97
CA HIS A 107 0.45 36.29 1.58
C HIS A 107 0.48 34.88 1.05
N GLU A 108 -0.09 34.71 -0.13
CA GLU A 108 -0.03 33.45 -0.85
C GLU A 108 1.25 33.36 -1.67
N TYR A 109 1.88 32.21 -1.68
CA TYR A 109 3.04 31.91 -2.50
C TYR A 109 3.01 30.47 -2.99
N GLU A 110 3.69 30.23 -4.09
CA GLU A 110 3.82 28.92 -4.70
C GLU A 110 5.28 28.46 -4.67
N LEU A 111 5.48 27.20 -4.32
CA LEU A 111 6.78 26.53 -4.42
C LEU A 111 6.67 25.38 -5.43
N PRO A 112 7.62 25.27 -6.38
CA PRO A 112 7.70 24.10 -7.23
C PRO A 112 7.85 22.82 -6.39
N PHE A 113 7.18 21.75 -6.78
CA PHE A 113 7.29 20.44 -6.12
C PHE A 113 8.75 19.97 -5.97
N SER A 114 9.61 20.31 -6.93
CA SER A 114 11.05 20.00 -6.91
C SER A 114 11.78 20.59 -5.70
N GLN A 115 11.29 21.68 -5.12
CA GLN A 115 11.88 22.36 -3.97
C GLN A 115 11.37 21.84 -2.62
N GLU A 116 10.37 20.95 -2.62
CA GLU A 116 9.90 20.31 -1.40
C GLU A 116 10.96 19.37 -0.81
N SER A 117 10.85 19.08 0.50
CA SER A 117 11.69 18.05 1.13
C SER A 117 11.41 16.68 0.54
N ASP A 118 12.37 15.77 0.58
CA ASP A 118 12.20 14.41 0.05
C ASP A 118 11.05 13.67 0.72
N GLY A 119 10.86 13.84 2.03
CA GLY A 119 9.74 13.25 2.76
C GLY A 119 8.38 13.82 2.31
N THR A 120 8.32 15.15 2.12
CA THR A 120 7.12 15.82 1.60
C THR A 120 6.83 15.37 0.16
N LYS A 121 7.84 15.26 -0.70
CA LYS A 121 7.70 14.75 -2.07
C LYS A 121 7.12 13.35 -2.09
N LYS A 122 7.66 12.44 -1.26
CA LYS A 122 7.18 11.07 -1.16
C LYS A 122 5.73 11.03 -0.71
N LEU A 123 5.38 11.82 0.30
CA LEU A 123 4.01 11.88 0.81
C LEU A 123 3.03 12.43 -0.24
N ILE A 124 3.38 13.51 -0.92
CA ILE A 124 2.59 14.10 -2.00
C ILE A 124 2.37 13.08 -3.14
N ALA A 125 3.36 12.25 -3.43
CA ALA A 125 3.23 11.21 -4.45
C ALA A 125 2.38 10.01 -3.97
N ALA A 126 2.51 9.59 -2.71
CA ALA A 126 1.82 8.42 -2.17
C ALA A 126 0.36 8.70 -1.81
N LEU A 127 0.08 9.87 -1.25
CA LEU A 127 -1.23 10.18 -0.67
C LEU A 127 -2.40 10.10 -1.67
N PRO A 128 -2.31 10.58 -2.92
CA PRO A 128 -3.38 10.43 -3.89
C PRO A 128 -3.74 8.97 -4.19
N VAL A 129 -2.74 8.09 -4.27
CA VAL A 129 -2.92 6.65 -4.47
C VAL A 129 -3.62 6.03 -3.27
N ILE A 130 -3.23 6.41 -2.06
CA ILE A 130 -3.83 5.96 -0.81
C ILE A 130 -5.29 6.40 -0.72
N LEU A 131 -5.58 7.66 -1.03
CA LEU A 131 -6.96 8.20 -1.01
C LEU A 131 -7.85 7.53 -2.06
N LEU A 132 -7.31 7.26 -3.26
CA LEU A 132 -8.01 6.51 -4.30
C LEU A 132 -8.34 5.09 -3.81
N ALA A 133 -7.39 4.40 -3.23
CA ALA A 133 -7.58 3.06 -2.70
C ALA A 133 -8.64 3.02 -1.59
N LEU A 134 -8.60 3.96 -0.64
CA LEU A 134 -9.59 4.08 0.44
C LEU A 134 -11.00 4.34 -0.11
N ARG A 135 -11.11 5.14 -1.17
CA ARG A 135 -12.38 5.45 -1.83
C ARG A 135 -12.97 4.25 -2.59
N GLU A 136 -12.12 3.41 -3.19
CA GLU A 136 -12.54 2.33 -4.06
C GLU A 136 -12.43 0.93 -3.42
N GLY A 137 -11.98 0.85 -2.16
CA GLY A 137 -11.81 -0.41 -1.44
C GLY A 137 -10.70 -1.29 -2.00
N ARG A 138 -9.66 -0.68 -2.62
CA ARG A 138 -8.57 -1.40 -3.28
C ARG A 138 -7.47 -1.80 -2.30
N MET A 139 -6.69 -2.80 -2.68
CA MET A 139 -5.41 -3.11 -2.03
C MET A 139 -4.30 -2.24 -2.61
N VAL A 140 -3.50 -1.65 -1.72
CA VAL A 140 -2.27 -0.93 -2.08
C VAL A 140 -1.08 -1.69 -1.54
N ILE A 141 -0.08 -1.91 -2.38
CA ILE A 141 1.18 -2.54 -2.05
C ILE A 141 2.29 -1.50 -2.25
N ILE A 142 2.99 -1.14 -1.18
CA ILE A 142 4.03 -0.10 -1.22
C ILE A 142 5.34 -0.66 -0.65
N ASP A 143 6.36 -0.66 -1.48
CA ASP A 143 7.70 -1.03 -1.05
C ASP A 143 8.40 0.15 -0.36
N GLU A 144 9.06 -0.13 0.79
CA GLU A 144 9.77 0.85 1.63
C GLU A 144 8.92 2.10 1.94
N LEU A 145 7.70 1.91 2.44
CA LEU A 145 6.81 3.03 2.74
C LEU A 145 7.42 4.03 3.74
N ASP A 146 8.22 3.54 4.69
CA ASP A 146 8.90 4.37 5.71
C ASP A 146 10.09 5.18 5.18
N ALA A 147 10.70 4.78 4.06
CA ALA A 147 11.89 5.44 3.55
C ALA A 147 11.67 6.96 3.37
N LYS A 148 12.51 7.78 4.01
CA LYS A 148 12.45 9.24 4.04
C LYS A 148 11.21 9.85 4.72
N LEU A 149 10.28 9.04 5.26
CA LEU A 149 9.15 9.54 6.03
C LEU A 149 9.48 9.62 7.51
N HIS A 150 9.06 10.72 8.15
CA HIS A 150 9.08 10.79 9.60
C HIS A 150 8.11 9.76 10.19
N PRO A 151 8.43 9.05 11.29
CA PRO A 151 7.55 8.01 11.87
C PRO A 151 6.13 8.47 12.21
N LYS A 152 5.93 9.75 12.51
CA LYS A 152 4.59 10.35 12.68
C LYS A 152 3.76 10.25 11.40
N LEU A 153 4.38 10.56 10.24
CA LEU A 153 3.71 10.55 8.93
C LEU A 153 3.34 9.12 8.53
N LEU A 154 4.26 8.18 8.73
CA LEU A 154 4.00 6.76 8.49
C LEU A 154 2.81 6.27 9.33
N ARG A 155 2.79 6.60 10.64
CA ARG A 155 1.67 6.24 11.53
C ARG A 155 0.35 6.86 11.10
N TYR A 156 0.37 8.09 10.62
CA TYR A 156 -0.84 8.73 10.09
C TYR A 156 -1.38 7.95 8.87
N VAL A 157 -0.54 7.62 7.91
CA VAL A 157 -0.93 6.82 6.74
C VAL A 157 -1.54 5.48 7.16
N ILE A 158 -0.91 4.76 8.09
CA ILE A 158 -1.42 3.49 8.61
C ILE A 158 -2.79 3.69 9.28
N SER A 159 -2.95 4.79 10.03
CA SER A 159 -4.20 5.09 10.74
C SER A 159 -5.39 5.31 9.79
N LEU A 160 -5.16 5.82 8.58
CA LEU A 160 -6.22 5.97 7.56
C LEU A 160 -6.86 4.63 7.21
N PHE A 161 -6.07 3.56 7.07
CA PHE A 161 -6.58 2.23 6.77
C PHE A 161 -7.25 1.55 7.96
N LYS A 162 -6.82 1.86 9.19
CA LYS A 162 -7.37 1.28 10.41
C LYS A 162 -8.64 1.99 10.91
N ASN A 163 -8.84 3.23 10.51
CA ASN A 163 -10.02 4.01 10.90
C ASN A 163 -11.22 3.62 10.02
N LYS A 164 -12.21 2.95 10.61
CA LYS A 164 -13.43 2.50 9.91
C LYS A 164 -14.30 3.64 9.36
N GLU A 165 -14.21 4.83 9.94
CA GLU A 165 -14.94 6.01 9.45
C GLU A 165 -14.32 6.56 8.14
N ILE A 166 -13.01 6.35 7.94
CA ILE A 166 -12.29 6.73 6.74
C ILE A 166 -12.31 5.58 5.73
N ASN A 167 -11.92 4.39 6.16
CA ASN A 167 -11.84 3.18 5.35
C ASN A 167 -13.18 2.44 5.30
N LYS A 168 -14.18 3.07 4.72
CA LYS A 168 -15.55 2.52 4.64
C LYS A 168 -15.68 1.34 3.69
N TYR A 169 -14.82 1.26 2.69
CA TYR A 169 -14.88 0.26 1.62
C TYR A 169 -13.88 -0.89 1.81
N GLY A 170 -13.21 -0.96 2.97
CA GLY A 170 -12.33 -2.07 3.30
C GLY A 170 -11.04 -2.12 2.49
N ALA A 171 -10.50 -0.97 2.10
CA ALA A 171 -9.19 -0.90 1.46
C ALA A 171 -8.11 -1.55 2.34
N GLN A 172 -7.11 -2.16 1.71
CA GLN A 172 -6.02 -2.85 2.38
C GLN A 172 -4.68 -2.21 2.04
N LEU A 173 -3.78 -2.15 3.03
CA LEU A 173 -2.42 -1.68 2.86
C LEU A 173 -1.44 -2.80 3.20
N LEU A 174 -0.67 -3.24 2.21
CA LEU A 174 0.51 -4.08 2.37
C LEU A 174 1.74 -3.23 2.10
N PHE A 175 2.69 -3.21 3.02
CA PHE A 175 3.91 -2.44 2.81
C PHE A 175 5.11 -3.13 3.45
N THR A 176 6.29 -2.86 2.88
CA THR A 176 7.55 -3.19 3.52
C THR A 176 8.09 -1.98 4.29
N SER A 177 8.81 -2.23 5.36
CA SER A 177 9.37 -1.17 6.20
C SER A 177 10.55 -1.67 7.01
N HIS A 178 11.53 -0.78 7.22
CA HIS A 178 12.62 -0.96 8.17
C HIS A 178 12.37 -0.23 9.50
N ASP A 179 11.22 0.44 9.65
CA ASP A 179 10.90 1.24 10.84
C ASP A 179 10.37 0.37 11.99
N MET A 180 11.18 0.23 13.01
CA MET A 180 10.83 -0.48 14.24
C MET A 180 9.92 0.32 15.19
N TYR A 181 9.86 1.65 15.05
CA TYR A 181 9.05 2.49 15.94
C TYR A 181 7.54 2.30 15.73
N THR A 182 7.13 1.82 14.56
CA THR A 182 5.74 1.51 14.24
C THR A 182 5.31 0.10 14.67
N LEU A 183 6.24 -0.79 15.03
CA LEU A 183 5.94 -2.17 15.48
C LEU A 183 5.25 -2.27 16.85
N LYS A 184 4.64 -1.20 17.33
CA LYS A 184 3.97 -1.18 18.64
C LYS A 184 2.64 -1.96 18.59
N ASN A 185 2.35 -2.70 19.66
CA ASN A 185 1.10 -3.46 19.84
C ASN A 185 -0.16 -2.59 19.74
N THR A 186 -0.03 -1.27 19.91
CA THR A 186 -1.13 -0.31 19.76
C THR A 186 -1.44 0.02 18.31
N ILE A 187 -0.51 -0.29 17.38
CA ILE A 187 -0.67 0.01 15.96
C ILE A 187 -1.01 -1.27 15.20
N PHE A 188 -0.28 -2.35 15.44
CA PHE A 188 -0.46 -3.61 14.73
C PHE A 188 -0.78 -4.76 15.66
N ARG A 189 -1.64 -5.67 15.20
CA ARG A 189 -1.76 -7.01 15.78
C ARG A 189 -0.56 -7.85 15.33
N ARG A 190 -0.26 -8.91 16.08
CA ARG A 190 0.88 -9.79 15.79
C ARG A 190 0.74 -10.54 14.45
N ASP A 191 -0.47 -10.86 14.06
CA ASP A 191 -0.80 -11.51 12.79
C ASP A 191 -0.69 -10.57 11.56
N GLU A 192 -0.61 -9.26 11.79
CA GLU A 192 -0.40 -8.25 10.75
C GLU A 192 1.10 -8.00 10.47
N ILE A 193 2.01 -8.52 11.31
CA ILE A 193 3.45 -8.31 11.19
C ILE A 193 4.13 -9.59 10.69
N TRP A 194 4.87 -9.44 9.61
CA TRP A 194 5.63 -10.51 8.98
C TRP A 194 7.08 -10.09 8.82
N PHE A 195 7.99 -11.03 9.03
CA PHE A 195 9.42 -10.84 8.84
C PHE A 195 9.87 -11.60 7.60
N ALA A 196 10.75 -10.97 6.83
CA ALA A 196 11.50 -11.61 5.78
C ALA A 196 12.93 -11.77 6.26
N ALA A 197 13.46 -12.98 6.24
CA ALA A 197 14.81 -13.30 6.65
C ALA A 197 15.47 -14.26 5.67
N GLU A 198 16.78 -14.36 5.74
CA GLU A 198 17.57 -15.34 5.00
C GLU A 198 17.94 -16.47 5.96
N ASN A 199 17.69 -17.72 5.59
CA ASN A 199 18.05 -18.88 6.38
C ASN A 199 19.54 -19.27 6.17
N ALA A 200 20.02 -20.26 6.90
CA ALA A 200 21.40 -20.74 6.81
C ALA A 200 21.79 -21.29 5.43
N SER A 201 20.83 -21.60 4.57
CA SER A 201 21.03 -22.08 3.20
C SER A 201 20.96 -20.95 2.17
N HIS A 202 20.91 -19.68 2.61
CA HIS A 202 20.72 -18.49 1.78
C HIS A 202 19.38 -18.46 1.01
N GLU A 203 18.35 -19.10 1.56
CA GLU A 203 17.00 -19.05 1.02
C GLU A 203 16.18 -18.03 1.80
N SER A 204 15.30 -17.31 1.10
CA SER A 204 14.40 -16.35 1.73
C SER A 204 13.24 -17.06 2.44
N GLU A 205 13.02 -16.71 3.69
CA GLU A 205 11.93 -17.21 4.51
C GLU A 205 11.03 -16.05 4.95
N ILE A 206 9.72 -16.31 5.04
CA ILE A 206 8.73 -15.36 5.56
C ILE A 206 8.01 -16.03 6.72
N TYR A 207 7.97 -15.36 7.87
CA TYR A 207 7.31 -15.86 9.07
C TYR A 207 6.55 -14.75 9.81
N SER A 208 5.43 -15.12 10.43
CA SER A 208 4.59 -14.19 11.17
C SER A 208 5.13 -13.98 12.60
N LEU A 209 5.04 -12.73 13.09
CA LEU A 209 5.28 -12.46 14.50
C LEU A 209 4.37 -13.28 15.42
N HIS A 210 3.18 -13.68 14.93
CA HIS A 210 2.27 -14.54 15.69
C HIS A 210 2.88 -15.91 16.02
N GLU A 211 3.74 -16.44 15.16
CA GLU A 211 4.40 -17.74 15.32
C GLU A 211 5.57 -17.70 16.29
N ILE A 212 6.16 -16.52 16.54
CA ILE A 212 7.30 -16.37 17.43
C ILE A 212 6.87 -16.51 18.89
N ARG A 213 7.51 -17.46 19.61
CA ARG A 213 7.34 -17.69 21.04
C ARG A 213 8.65 -17.41 21.76
N GLY A 214 8.59 -16.97 23.02
CA GLY A 214 9.73 -16.89 23.94
C GLY A 214 10.16 -18.28 24.42
N GLU A 215 11.26 -18.32 25.17
CA GLU A 215 11.80 -19.56 25.75
C GLU A 215 10.77 -20.25 26.68
N ASP A 216 9.95 -19.47 27.38
CA ASP A 216 8.88 -19.97 28.26
C ASP A 216 7.55 -20.24 27.48
N ASN A 217 7.60 -20.36 26.16
CA ASN A 217 6.42 -20.47 25.29
C ASN A 217 5.44 -19.30 25.36
N ASP A 218 5.81 -18.22 25.99
CA ASP A 218 5.04 -16.99 26.09
C ASP A 218 5.14 -16.15 24.80
N ARG A 219 4.16 -15.27 24.62
CA ARG A 219 4.15 -14.36 23.46
C ARG A 219 5.21 -13.27 23.61
N VAL A 220 6.18 -13.24 22.71
CA VAL A 220 7.19 -12.19 22.64
C VAL A 220 6.55 -10.83 22.30
N LYS A 221 7.02 -9.74 22.91
CA LYS A 221 6.58 -8.37 22.54
C LYS A 221 7.03 -8.06 21.12
N ASN A 222 6.23 -7.25 20.39
CA ASN A 222 6.51 -6.91 18.99
C ASN A 222 7.93 -6.37 18.75
N THR A 223 8.44 -5.54 19.66
CA THR A 223 9.77 -4.95 19.56
C THR A 223 10.90 -5.90 19.90
N ALA A 224 10.67 -6.88 20.77
CA ALA A 224 11.70 -7.84 21.19
C ALA A 224 11.92 -8.98 20.16
N ALA A 225 11.02 -9.16 19.21
CA ALA A 225 11.15 -10.18 18.19
C ALA A 225 12.12 -9.79 17.05
N TYR A 226 12.48 -8.51 16.95
CA TYR A 226 13.38 -8.01 15.92
C TYR A 226 14.86 -8.27 16.26
N ASP A 227 15.19 -8.46 17.54
CA ASP A 227 16.56 -8.68 18.02
C ASP A 227 16.98 -10.17 18.01
N LYS A 228 16.16 -11.03 17.43
CA LYS A 228 16.42 -12.48 17.27
C LYS A 228 16.60 -12.86 15.82
#